data_2718ff50c139ee733afb4769d021fdca
#
_entry.id   2718ff50c139ee733afb4769d021fdca
#
_cell.length_a   1.000
_cell.length_b   1.000
_cell.length_c   1.000
_cell.angle_alpha   90.00
_cell.angle_beta   90.00
_cell.angle_gamma   90.00
#
_symmetry.space_group_name_H-M   'P 1'
#
loop_
_entity.id
_entity.type
_entity.pdbx_description
1 polymer ?
#
loop_
_entity_poly.entity_id
_entity_poly.type
_entity_poly.pdbx_seq_one_letter_code
_entity_poly.pdbx_strand_id
1 'polypeptide(L)'
;AAKVTKAYIGIENNKPDAIKLMQEKATAYQGIEIVPLKVKYPQGGEKQLIDAVIRRQVPAPPAIPINVGAVVQNVGTAYAVYEAVQKNKPLFERIVTVTGKSVKNPSNFLTRMGTPMSQLIEMAGGMPEDTGKVIGGGPMMGKALSNTEVPICKGSSGVLLMNDKEASRAEAQPCIRCAKC
;
A
#
# COMPACT_ATOMS: atom_id res chain seq x y z
N ALA A 1 9.92 19.86 -9.15
CA ALA A 1 8.61 19.45 -8.63
C ALA A 1 7.51 19.80 -9.62
N ALA A 2 6.54 18.89 -9.79
CA ALA A 2 5.41 19.12 -10.68
C ALA A 2 4.62 20.35 -10.20
N LYS A 3 4.36 21.31 -11.11
CA LYS A 3 3.44 22.41 -10.83
C LYS A 3 2.02 21.88 -10.89
N VAL A 4 1.48 21.40 -9.75
CA VAL A 4 0.11 20.92 -9.65
C VAL A 4 -0.80 22.04 -9.15
N THR A 5 -2.03 22.10 -9.66
CA THR A 5 -3.04 23.07 -9.23
C THR A 5 -3.90 22.54 -8.09
N LYS A 6 -4.06 21.23 -8.00
CA LYS A 6 -4.81 20.55 -6.94
C LYS A 6 -4.12 19.26 -6.52
N ALA A 7 -4.22 18.94 -5.25
CA ALA A 7 -3.78 17.68 -4.67
C ALA A 7 -4.93 17.02 -3.92
N TYR A 8 -5.10 15.72 -4.11
CA TYR A 8 -6.13 14.92 -3.46
C TYR A 8 -5.47 13.85 -2.60
N ILE A 9 -5.95 13.68 -1.39
CA ILE A 9 -5.52 12.58 -0.51
C ILE A 9 -6.71 11.64 -0.33
N GLY A 10 -6.67 10.50 -1.01
CA GLY A 10 -7.68 9.46 -0.90
C GLY A 10 -7.44 8.61 0.35
N ILE A 11 -8.43 8.51 1.22
CA ILE A 11 -8.38 7.70 2.44
C ILE A 11 -9.62 6.83 2.51
N GLU A 12 -9.45 5.53 2.74
CA GLU A 12 -10.57 4.61 2.91
C GLU A 12 -11.39 4.96 4.16
N ASN A 13 -12.72 4.86 4.05
CA ASN A 13 -13.68 5.28 5.10
C ASN A 13 -13.67 4.40 6.36
N ASN A 14 -12.93 3.29 6.36
CA ASN A 14 -12.66 2.48 7.56
C ASN A 14 -11.54 3.08 8.46
N LYS A 15 -11.04 4.28 8.12
CA LYS A 15 -10.01 5.03 8.87
C LYS A 15 -10.52 6.43 9.23
N PRO A 16 -11.59 6.53 10.04
CA PRO A 16 -12.23 7.81 10.34
C PRO A 16 -11.35 8.79 11.11
N ASP A 17 -10.48 8.28 11.97
CA ASP A 17 -9.46 9.03 12.71
C ASP A 17 -8.45 9.71 11.77
N ALA A 18 -7.94 8.97 10.80
CA ALA A 18 -7.02 9.50 9.81
C ALA A 18 -7.71 10.54 8.91
N ILE A 19 -8.95 10.31 8.50
CA ILE A 19 -9.72 11.25 7.70
C ILE A 19 -9.90 12.57 8.48
N LYS A 20 -10.33 12.51 9.73
CA LYS A 20 -10.54 13.69 10.58
C LYS A 20 -9.25 14.48 10.76
N LEU A 21 -8.16 13.79 11.13
CA LEU A 21 -6.86 14.42 11.32
C LEU A 21 -6.36 15.10 10.04
N MET A 22 -6.47 14.42 8.90
CA MET A 22 -5.99 14.96 7.64
C MET A 22 -6.86 16.12 7.14
N GLN A 23 -8.18 16.08 7.35
CA GLN A 23 -9.06 17.21 7.06
C GLN A 23 -8.70 18.43 7.88
N GLU A 24 -8.48 18.28 9.19
CA GLU A 24 -8.02 19.35 10.06
C GLU A 24 -6.68 19.96 9.58
N LYS A 25 -5.71 19.13 9.24
CA LYS A 25 -4.40 19.60 8.75
C LYS A 25 -4.48 20.25 7.37
N ALA A 26 -5.34 19.75 6.50
CA ALA A 26 -5.51 20.28 5.15
C ALA A 26 -6.06 21.71 5.11
N THR A 27 -6.75 22.16 6.15
CA THR A 27 -7.27 23.55 6.24
C THR A 27 -6.20 24.62 6.12
N ALA A 28 -4.97 24.29 6.53
CA ALA A 28 -3.81 25.20 6.45
C ALA A 28 -3.22 25.32 5.04
N TYR A 29 -3.68 24.49 4.08
CA TYR A 29 -3.07 24.41 2.74
C TYR A 29 -4.11 24.56 1.65
N GLN A 30 -3.98 25.60 0.82
CA GLN A 30 -4.87 25.77 -0.34
C GLN A 30 -4.58 24.71 -1.40
N GLY A 31 -5.65 24.18 -2.01
CA GLY A 31 -5.55 23.22 -3.11
C GLY A 31 -5.36 21.76 -2.68
N ILE A 32 -5.39 21.45 -1.38
CA ILE A 32 -5.39 20.07 -0.88
C ILE A 32 -6.80 19.69 -0.46
N GLU A 33 -7.30 18.57 -0.95
CA GLU A 33 -8.62 18.02 -0.64
C GLU A 33 -8.50 16.59 -0.13
N ILE A 34 -9.19 16.28 0.98
CA ILE A 34 -9.27 14.93 1.54
C ILE A 34 -10.51 14.25 1.01
N VAL A 35 -10.32 13.12 0.33
CA VAL A 35 -11.41 12.37 -0.32
C VAL A 35 -11.63 11.05 0.42
N PRO A 36 -12.72 10.93 1.22
CA PRO A 36 -13.10 9.64 1.80
C PRO A 36 -13.54 8.67 0.70
N LEU A 37 -12.91 7.50 0.65
CA LEU A 37 -13.18 6.46 -0.33
C LEU A 37 -13.86 5.25 0.32
N LYS A 38 -14.79 4.62 -0.39
CA LYS A 38 -15.37 3.35 0.07
C LYS A 38 -14.29 2.27 0.08
N VAL A 39 -14.30 1.42 1.12
CA VAL A 39 -13.48 0.20 1.12
C VAL A 39 -14.00 -0.73 0.03
N LYS A 40 -13.31 -0.75 -1.10
CA LYS A 40 -13.65 -1.58 -2.24
C LYS A 40 -12.35 -1.95 -2.97
N TYR A 41 -11.99 -3.21 -2.91
CA TYR A 41 -10.81 -3.71 -3.59
C TYR A 41 -11.08 -3.85 -5.11
N PRO A 42 -10.22 -3.34 -5.99
CA PRO A 42 -8.88 -2.76 -5.81
C PRO A 42 -8.83 -1.21 -5.84
N GLN A 43 -9.64 -0.53 -5.06
CA GLN A 43 -9.74 0.94 -5.02
C GLN A 43 -8.39 1.67 -4.92
N GLY A 44 -7.39 1.07 -4.24
CA GLY A 44 -6.04 1.62 -4.11
C GLY A 44 -5.18 1.49 -5.38
N GLY A 45 -5.65 0.81 -6.40
CA GLY A 45 -4.99 0.76 -7.69
C GLY A 45 -4.93 2.15 -8.34
N GLU A 46 -3.80 2.50 -8.95
CA GLU A 46 -3.53 3.82 -9.49
C GLU A 46 -4.63 4.33 -10.44
N LYS A 47 -5.04 3.51 -11.41
CA LYS A 47 -6.06 3.89 -12.39
C LYS A 47 -7.45 3.98 -11.78
N GLN A 48 -7.79 3.09 -10.87
CA GLN A 48 -9.06 3.08 -10.14
C GLN A 48 -9.16 4.31 -9.22
N LEU A 49 -8.06 4.69 -8.56
CA LEU A 49 -8.02 5.88 -7.72
C LEU A 49 -8.23 7.16 -8.54
N ILE A 50 -7.62 7.26 -9.71
CA ILE A 50 -7.80 8.40 -10.62
C ILE A 50 -9.27 8.53 -11.02
N ASP A 51 -9.91 7.44 -11.43
CA ASP A 51 -11.34 7.48 -11.82
C ASP A 51 -12.23 7.83 -10.62
N ALA A 52 -11.98 7.25 -9.46
CA ALA A 52 -12.76 7.51 -8.26
C ALA A 52 -12.68 8.97 -7.78
N VAL A 53 -11.51 9.60 -7.88
CA VAL A 53 -11.23 10.92 -7.31
C VAL A 53 -11.51 12.06 -8.30
N ILE A 54 -10.99 11.93 -9.53
CA ILE A 54 -11.06 13.02 -10.52
C ILE A 54 -11.92 12.69 -11.74
N ARG A 55 -12.57 11.53 -11.77
CA ARG A 55 -13.49 11.11 -12.83
C ARG A 55 -12.85 11.09 -14.22
N ARG A 56 -11.58 10.72 -14.30
CA ARG A 56 -10.85 10.56 -15.55
C ARG A 56 -10.41 9.12 -15.72
N GLN A 57 -10.59 8.57 -16.89
CA GLN A 57 -10.20 7.20 -17.21
C GLN A 57 -8.85 7.20 -17.92
N VAL A 58 -7.86 6.52 -17.34
CA VAL A 58 -6.58 6.31 -18.00
C VAL A 58 -6.77 5.25 -19.10
N PRO A 59 -6.50 5.58 -20.38
CA PRO A 59 -6.68 4.63 -21.48
C PRO A 59 -5.87 3.33 -21.30
N ALA A 60 -6.18 2.35 -22.15
CA ALA A 60 -5.41 1.11 -22.20
C ALA A 60 -3.92 1.37 -22.48
N PRO A 61 -3.02 0.48 -22.05
CA PRO A 61 -1.60 0.60 -22.37
C PRO A 61 -1.36 0.86 -23.87
N PRO A 62 -0.38 1.75 -24.19
CA PRO A 62 0.71 2.26 -23.37
C PRO A 62 0.39 3.50 -22.52
N ALA A 63 -0.87 3.93 -22.42
CA ALA A 63 -1.22 5.13 -21.67
C ALA A 63 -0.93 5.00 -20.15
N ILE A 64 -0.47 6.09 -19.56
CA ILE A 64 -0.11 6.21 -18.16
C ILE A 64 -0.87 7.39 -17.52
N PRO A 65 -0.94 7.51 -16.19
CA PRO A 65 -1.69 8.57 -15.49
C PRO A 65 -1.44 9.99 -15.99
N ILE A 66 -0.22 10.32 -16.37
CA ILE A 66 0.11 11.67 -16.86
C ILE A 66 -0.66 12.03 -18.15
N ASN A 67 -1.09 11.06 -18.95
CA ASN A 67 -1.88 11.31 -20.14
C ASN A 67 -3.27 11.91 -19.83
N VAL A 68 -3.74 11.72 -18.60
CA VAL A 68 -4.98 12.34 -18.09
C VAL A 68 -4.70 13.48 -17.10
N GLY A 69 -3.47 13.96 -17.05
CA GLY A 69 -3.05 15.06 -16.18
C GLY A 69 -3.01 14.71 -14.69
N ALA A 70 -2.74 13.45 -14.36
CA ALA A 70 -2.66 12.98 -12.99
C ALA A 70 -1.29 12.35 -12.68
N VAL A 71 -0.83 12.53 -11.44
CA VAL A 71 0.30 11.81 -10.87
C VAL A 71 -0.16 11.20 -9.56
N VAL A 72 -0.02 9.90 -9.42
CA VAL A 72 -0.39 9.17 -8.20
C VAL A 72 0.87 8.80 -7.42
N GLN A 73 0.83 9.04 -6.13
CA GLN A 73 1.92 8.68 -5.21
C GLN A 73 1.37 7.94 -4.00
N ASN A 74 2.06 6.89 -3.60
CA ASN A 74 1.82 6.27 -2.31
C ASN A 74 2.20 7.25 -1.20
N VAL A 75 1.40 7.32 -0.12
CA VAL A 75 1.62 8.24 1.01
C VAL A 75 3.00 8.06 1.65
N GLY A 76 3.50 6.83 1.79
CA GLY A 76 4.84 6.57 2.31
C GLY A 76 5.94 7.09 1.37
N THR A 77 5.72 7.03 0.06
CA THR A 77 6.64 7.61 -0.93
C THR A 77 6.62 9.14 -0.85
N ALA A 78 5.45 9.76 -0.75
CA ALA A 78 5.32 11.22 -0.61
C ALA A 78 6.03 11.71 0.67
N TYR A 79 5.88 10.98 1.77
CA TYR A 79 6.57 11.28 3.02
C TYR A 79 8.10 11.14 2.91
N ALA A 80 8.57 10.08 2.25
CA ALA A 80 10.00 9.88 2.02
C ALA A 80 10.62 10.99 1.14
N VAL A 81 9.87 11.48 0.14
CA VAL A 81 10.29 12.63 -0.68
C VAL A 81 10.39 13.89 0.19
N TYR A 82 9.41 14.13 1.06
CA TYR A 82 9.49 15.24 2.01
C TYR A 82 10.74 15.14 2.91
N GLU A 83 11.00 13.98 3.50
CA GLU A 83 12.19 13.78 4.34
C GLU A 83 13.49 13.99 3.56
N ALA A 84 13.56 13.47 2.34
CA ALA A 84 14.75 13.64 1.50
C ALA A 84 15.02 15.10 1.13
N VAL A 85 13.97 15.83 0.73
CA VAL A 85 14.11 17.22 0.22
C VAL A 85 14.24 18.23 1.37
N GLN A 86 13.44 18.09 2.43
CA GLN A 86 13.37 19.06 3.50
C GLN A 86 14.31 18.76 4.67
N LYS A 87 14.61 17.48 4.92
CA LYS A 87 15.42 17.04 6.06
C LYS A 87 16.76 16.42 5.64
N ASN A 88 17.04 16.36 4.35
CA ASN A 88 18.23 15.70 3.80
C ASN A 88 18.41 14.26 4.33
N LYS A 89 17.27 13.58 4.61
CA LYS A 89 17.24 12.23 5.15
C LYS A 89 16.94 11.22 4.03
N PRO A 90 17.88 10.32 3.70
CA PRO A 90 17.63 9.28 2.70
C PRO A 90 16.62 8.24 3.20
N LEU A 91 15.97 7.52 2.27
CA LEU A 91 15.07 6.43 2.60
C LEU A 91 15.87 5.19 3.02
N PHE A 92 16.10 5.02 4.31
CA PHE A 92 16.74 3.84 4.91
C PHE A 92 15.83 3.07 5.88
N GLU A 93 14.66 3.62 6.17
CA GLU A 93 13.62 2.97 6.99
C GLU A 93 12.25 3.29 6.44
N ARG A 94 11.29 2.42 6.69
CA ARG A 94 9.90 2.64 6.33
C ARG A 94 8.94 1.88 7.23
N ILE A 95 7.67 2.25 7.18
CA ILE A 95 6.61 1.51 7.87
C ILE A 95 6.23 0.29 7.03
N VAL A 96 6.27 -0.88 7.67
CA VAL A 96 5.87 -2.17 7.11
C VAL A 96 4.78 -2.76 8.00
N THR A 97 3.67 -3.15 7.39
CA THR A 97 2.55 -3.77 8.10
C THR A 97 2.72 -5.29 8.13
N VAL A 98 2.65 -5.90 9.29
CA VAL A 98 2.51 -7.36 9.43
C VAL A 98 1.07 -7.66 9.81
N THR A 99 0.40 -8.49 9.02
CA THR A 99 -1.02 -8.80 9.19
C THR A 99 -1.38 -10.19 8.68
N GLY A 100 -2.54 -10.67 9.09
CA GLY A 100 -3.12 -11.97 8.74
C GLY A 100 -4.18 -12.33 9.77
N LYS A 101 -5.15 -13.17 9.40
CA LYS A 101 -6.27 -13.50 10.30
C LYS A 101 -5.83 -14.24 11.56
N SER A 102 -4.78 -15.05 11.47
CA SER A 102 -4.23 -15.83 12.57
C SER A 102 -3.03 -15.16 13.25
N VAL A 103 -2.62 -13.96 12.80
CA VAL A 103 -1.52 -13.21 13.44
C VAL A 103 -1.95 -12.73 14.81
N LYS A 104 -1.14 -13.01 15.83
CA LYS A 104 -1.47 -12.71 17.22
C LYS A 104 -1.54 -11.22 17.49
N ASN A 105 -0.55 -10.46 17.01
CA ASN A 105 -0.43 -9.01 17.23
C ASN A 105 -0.18 -8.29 15.89
N PRO A 106 -1.20 -8.15 15.00
CA PRO A 106 -1.03 -7.41 13.76
C PRO A 106 -0.59 -5.97 14.05
N SER A 107 0.49 -5.52 13.39
CA SER A 107 1.09 -4.23 13.74
C SER A 107 1.79 -3.58 12.57
N ASN A 108 2.01 -2.27 12.70
CA ASN A 108 2.85 -1.48 11.81
C ASN A 108 4.21 -1.25 12.47
N PHE A 109 5.27 -1.65 11.80
CA PHE A 109 6.65 -1.55 12.30
C PHE A 109 7.42 -0.50 11.51
N LEU A 110 8.08 0.43 12.19
CA LEU A 110 9.11 1.26 11.57
C LEU A 110 10.39 0.43 11.46
N THR A 111 10.72 0.04 10.26
CA THR A 111 11.74 -0.98 9.98
C THR A 111 12.83 -0.43 9.09
N ARG A 112 14.08 -0.74 9.41
CA ARG A 112 15.24 -0.41 8.57
C ARG A 112 15.33 -1.34 7.37
N MET A 113 15.86 -0.83 6.26
CA MET A 113 16.17 -1.65 5.09
C MET A 113 17.19 -2.72 5.48
N GLY A 114 16.99 -3.93 4.95
CA GLY A 114 17.84 -5.08 5.25
C GLY A 114 17.36 -5.95 6.42
N THR A 115 16.39 -5.48 7.23
CA THR A 115 15.81 -6.31 8.30
C THR A 115 15.08 -7.51 7.69
N PRO A 116 15.33 -8.76 8.14
CA PRO A 116 14.60 -9.93 7.66
C PRO A 116 13.11 -9.86 8.02
N MET A 117 12.26 -10.36 7.14
CA MET A 117 10.80 -10.42 7.43
C MET A 117 10.48 -11.35 8.59
N SER A 118 11.28 -12.40 8.82
CA SER A 118 11.17 -13.29 9.99
C SER A 118 11.17 -12.52 11.31
N GLN A 119 12.05 -11.53 11.46
CA GLN A 119 12.13 -10.72 12.66
C GLN A 119 10.84 -9.92 12.92
N LEU A 120 10.22 -9.39 11.86
CA LEU A 120 8.94 -8.68 11.99
C LEU A 120 7.80 -9.63 12.36
N ILE A 121 7.81 -10.84 11.81
CA ILE A 121 6.84 -11.89 12.13
C ILE A 121 6.96 -12.28 13.60
N GLU A 122 8.18 -12.46 14.11
CA GLU A 122 8.42 -12.73 15.53
C GLU A 122 7.89 -11.61 16.44
N MET A 123 8.17 -10.36 16.09
CA MET A 123 7.65 -9.19 16.82
C MET A 123 6.12 -9.11 16.79
N ALA A 124 5.48 -9.63 15.75
CA ALA A 124 4.02 -9.72 15.64
C ALA A 124 3.42 -10.92 16.40
N GLY A 125 4.22 -11.68 17.13
CA GLY A 125 3.79 -12.82 17.95
C GLY A 125 4.11 -14.19 17.38
N GLY A 126 5.01 -14.25 16.42
CA GLY A 126 5.49 -15.46 15.77
C GLY A 126 4.66 -15.89 14.55
N MET A 127 5.17 -16.90 13.85
CA MET A 127 4.48 -17.51 12.72
C MET A 127 3.30 -18.36 13.23
N PRO A 128 2.04 -18.06 12.81
CA PRO A 128 0.91 -18.92 13.15
C PRO A 128 1.09 -20.35 12.61
N GLU A 129 0.67 -21.36 13.39
CA GLU A 129 0.79 -22.77 13.01
C GLU A 129 -0.01 -23.11 11.74
N ASP A 130 -1.12 -22.42 11.51
CA ASP A 130 -1.99 -22.58 10.35
C ASP A 130 -1.57 -21.74 9.13
N THR A 131 -0.33 -21.24 9.09
CA THR A 131 0.15 -20.42 7.99
C THR A 131 0.33 -21.24 6.72
N GLY A 132 -0.54 -21.04 5.75
CA GLY A 132 -0.48 -21.69 4.43
C GLY A 132 0.35 -20.93 3.40
N LYS A 133 0.50 -19.61 3.55
CA LYS A 133 1.27 -18.79 2.61
C LYS A 133 1.73 -17.49 3.25
N VAL A 134 2.97 -17.09 3.00
CA VAL A 134 3.51 -15.78 3.36
C VAL A 134 3.68 -14.94 2.10
N ILE A 135 3.16 -13.73 2.12
CA ILE A 135 3.23 -12.80 0.98
C ILE A 135 4.01 -11.56 1.41
N GLY A 136 5.07 -11.25 0.71
CA GLY A 136 5.78 -9.98 0.81
C GLY A 136 5.06 -8.92 -0.02
N GLY A 137 4.32 -8.04 0.64
CA GLY A 137 3.44 -7.04 0.05
C GLY A 137 1.96 -7.28 0.31
N GLY A 138 1.10 -6.63 -0.48
CA GLY A 138 -0.35 -6.83 -0.41
C GLY A 138 -0.83 -8.06 -1.16
N PRO A 139 -2.08 -8.52 -0.93
CA PRO A 139 -2.60 -9.78 -1.49
C PRO A 139 -2.71 -9.79 -3.01
N MET A 140 -2.81 -8.62 -3.66
CA MET A 140 -2.93 -8.54 -5.12
C MET A 140 -1.59 -8.51 -5.84
N MET A 141 -0.65 -7.68 -5.37
CA MET A 141 0.61 -7.42 -6.08
C MET A 141 1.82 -7.99 -5.35
N GLY A 142 1.65 -8.50 -4.13
CA GLY A 142 2.70 -9.11 -3.35
C GLY A 142 3.15 -10.45 -3.94
N LYS A 143 4.35 -10.84 -3.58
CA LYS A 143 4.93 -12.11 -4.02
C LYS A 143 4.89 -13.13 -2.89
N ALA A 144 4.44 -14.35 -3.20
CA ALA A 144 4.57 -15.46 -2.27
C ALA A 144 6.04 -15.76 -2.02
N LEU A 145 6.40 -15.90 -0.75
CA LEU A 145 7.77 -16.12 -0.30
C LEU A 145 8.00 -17.60 -0.03
N SER A 146 9.14 -18.11 -0.46
CA SER A 146 9.59 -19.46 -0.15
C SER A 146 10.28 -19.57 1.22
N ASN A 147 10.75 -18.45 1.75
CA ASN A 147 11.32 -18.33 3.09
C ASN A 147 11.12 -16.91 3.64
N THR A 148 11.33 -16.72 4.93
CA THR A 148 11.10 -15.44 5.62
C THR A 148 12.38 -14.64 5.87
N GLU A 149 13.53 -15.15 5.44
CA GLU A 149 14.82 -14.44 5.55
C GLU A 149 14.98 -13.34 4.48
N VAL A 150 13.95 -13.13 3.67
CA VAL A 150 13.92 -12.05 2.66
C VAL A 150 13.98 -10.70 3.38
N PRO A 151 14.94 -9.83 3.02
CA PRO A 151 15.10 -8.54 3.68
C PRO A 151 14.04 -7.53 3.25
N ILE A 152 13.68 -6.63 4.15
CA ILE A 152 12.87 -5.45 3.86
C ILE A 152 13.65 -4.54 2.91
N CYS A 153 13.01 -4.18 1.82
CA CYS A 153 13.53 -3.29 0.78
C CYS A 153 12.71 -1.98 0.73
N LYS A 154 13.17 -1.01 -0.04
CA LYS A 154 12.48 0.28 -0.24
C LYS A 154 11.05 0.13 -0.77
N GLY A 155 10.76 -0.93 -1.52
CA GLY A 155 9.42 -1.26 -2.02
C GLY A 155 8.54 -2.08 -1.09
N SER A 156 9.08 -2.61 0.02
CA SER A 156 8.31 -3.45 0.94
C SER A 156 7.30 -2.62 1.72
N SER A 157 6.03 -2.96 1.62
CA SER A 157 4.93 -2.25 2.31
C SER A 157 4.22 -3.11 3.35
N GLY A 158 4.37 -4.42 3.28
CA GLY A 158 3.72 -5.33 4.22
C GLY A 158 4.21 -6.76 4.11
N VAL A 159 3.86 -7.53 5.12
CA VAL A 159 4.00 -8.98 5.20
C VAL A 159 2.64 -9.54 5.58
N LEU A 160 2.03 -10.30 4.68
CA LEU A 160 0.71 -10.91 4.88
C LEU A 160 0.88 -12.41 5.11
N LEU A 161 0.42 -12.88 6.26
CA LEU A 161 0.37 -14.29 6.61
C LEU A 161 -1.06 -14.80 6.37
N MET A 162 -1.22 -15.56 5.31
CA MET A 162 -2.50 -16.21 4.97
C MET A 162 -2.56 -17.58 5.64
N ASN A 163 -3.68 -17.90 6.27
CA ASN A 163 -3.89 -19.24 6.81
C ASN A 163 -4.19 -20.25 5.69
N ASP A 164 -4.20 -21.53 6.00
CA ASP A 164 -4.42 -22.62 5.04
C ASP A 164 -5.75 -22.48 4.27
N LYS A 165 -6.79 -21.95 4.91
CA LYS A 165 -8.10 -21.77 4.28
C LYS A 165 -8.13 -20.64 3.25
N GLU A 166 -7.28 -19.63 3.44
CA GLU A 166 -7.15 -18.48 2.55
C GLU A 166 -6.11 -18.71 1.44
N ALA A 167 -5.11 -19.53 1.72
CA ALA A 167 -4.02 -19.81 0.83
C ALA A 167 -4.47 -20.70 -0.33
N SER A 168 -4.83 -20.11 -1.47
CA SER A 168 -5.09 -20.88 -2.68
C SER A 168 -3.85 -21.68 -3.08
N ARG A 169 -4.02 -22.96 -3.32
CA ARG A 169 -3.02 -23.89 -3.88
C ARG A 169 -3.26 -24.22 -5.34
N ALA A 170 -4.27 -23.55 -5.96
CA ALA A 170 -4.54 -23.72 -7.38
C ALA A 170 -3.38 -23.21 -8.22
N GLU A 171 -3.11 -23.90 -9.31
CA GLU A 171 -2.14 -23.44 -10.31
C GLU A 171 -2.61 -22.13 -10.93
N ALA A 172 -1.63 -21.25 -11.23
CA ALA A 172 -1.92 -20.02 -11.92
C ALA A 172 -2.43 -20.31 -13.34
N GLN A 173 -3.62 -19.80 -13.65
CA GLN A 173 -4.21 -19.92 -14.97
C GLN A 173 -4.10 -18.57 -15.72
N PRO A 174 -4.05 -18.60 -17.06
CA PRO A 174 -4.05 -17.38 -17.85
C PRO A 174 -5.30 -16.53 -17.54
N CYS A 175 -5.09 -15.22 -17.49
CA CYS A 175 -6.19 -14.28 -17.27
C CYS A 175 -7.25 -14.38 -18.38
N ILE A 176 -8.49 -14.67 -18.00
CA ILE A 176 -9.64 -14.75 -18.94
C ILE A 176 -10.23 -13.38 -19.32
N ARG A 177 -9.64 -12.30 -18.83
CA ARG A 177 -10.04 -10.91 -19.10
C ARG A 177 -11.51 -10.59 -18.80
N CYS A 178 -12.06 -11.15 -17.72
CA CYS A 178 -13.45 -10.93 -17.30
C CYS A 178 -13.69 -9.58 -16.60
N ALA A 179 -12.67 -8.76 -16.40
CA ALA A 179 -12.72 -7.46 -15.72
C ALA A 179 -13.28 -7.49 -14.28
N LYS A 180 -13.22 -8.62 -13.58
CA LYS A 180 -13.68 -8.72 -12.19
C LYS A 180 -12.67 -8.22 -11.17
N CYS A 181 -11.41 -8.09 -11.53
CA CYS A 181 -10.39 -7.47 -10.69
C CYS A 181 -10.25 -6.00 -11.02
#